data_b3ce27b69b0aff6f6c99ce7becd28125
#
_entry.id   b3ce27b69b0aff6f6c99ce7becd28125
#
_cell.length_a   1.000
_cell.length_b   1.000
_cell.length_c   1.000
_cell.angle_alpha   90.00
_cell.angle_beta   90.00
_cell.angle_gamma   90.00
#
_symmetry.space_group_name_H-M   'P 1'
#
loop_
_entity.id
_entity.type
_entity.pdbx_description
1 polymer ?
#
loop_
_entity_poly.entity_id
_entity_poly.type
_entity_poly.pdbx_seq_one_letter_code
_entity_poly.pdbx_strand_id
1 'polypeptide(L)'
;MHWPTILTTAHLVMRPWREDDAPALYRYASDPEVGPRAGWAPHQSQDESRQVLHDILMVPDSWAITLRGREGVLADEPVGAIALQHDLTGLPADEAEIGYWIARPWWGHGYMTEAVREVLRHAFLVENLVAVRASYFEGNEGSRRVQEKVGLRPHHHVDSAVDRCGITHTEHVQRITRKEWEVSLAADPTDAGTIARQQSEAAGIIDRLPLISLVRSGGQTGADRGGLDAAREQNVPICGWCPPGGLAEDLPNPPGLLALYPELREGPSQGYVERTTWNVRDSHATLIVSPGGLEPQR
;
A
#
# COMPACT_ATOMS: atom_id res chain seq x y z
N MET A 1 -7.36 -9.84 -7.10
CA MET A 1 -6.06 -9.14 -7.14
C MET A 1 -6.15 -7.96 -6.21
N HIS A 2 -5.42 -7.99 -5.10
CA HIS A 2 -5.31 -6.84 -4.20
C HIS A 2 -4.36 -5.84 -4.87
N TRP A 3 -4.82 -4.64 -5.14
CA TRP A 3 -3.97 -3.58 -5.67
C TRP A 3 -3.08 -3.06 -4.53
N PRO A 4 -1.83 -2.74 -4.80
CA PRO A 4 -0.96 -2.20 -3.79
C PRO A 4 -1.50 -0.85 -3.29
N THR A 5 -2.02 -0.86 -2.08
CA THR A 5 -2.56 0.34 -1.42
C THR A 5 -1.40 1.24 -0.99
N ILE A 6 -1.49 2.54 -1.25
CA ILE A 6 -0.59 3.55 -0.68
C ILE A 6 -1.25 4.11 0.56
N LEU A 7 -0.55 4.04 1.71
CA LEU A 7 -1.00 4.63 2.95
C LEU A 7 -0.22 5.92 3.21
N THR A 8 -0.91 6.98 3.60
CA THR A 8 -0.31 8.30 3.78
C THR A 8 -0.67 8.88 5.13
N THR A 9 0.31 9.41 5.82
CA THR A 9 0.17 10.07 7.12
C THR A 9 0.74 11.49 7.08
N ALA A 10 0.82 12.16 8.23
CA ALA A 10 1.39 13.52 8.31
C ALA A 10 2.85 13.58 7.81
N HIS A 11 3.65 12.59 8.17
CA HIS A 11 5.09 12.59 7.90
C HIS A 11 5.55 11.45 6.96
N LEU A 12 4.68 10.47 6.66
CA LEU A 12 5.08 9.26 5.94
C LEU A 12 4.24 9.06 4.68
N VAL A 13 4.87 8.41 3.70
CA VAL A 13 4.20 7.66 2.64
C VAL A 13 4.66 6.22 2.73
N MET A 14 3.73 5.31 2.88
CA MET A 14 3.94 3.87 2.87
C MET A 14 3.41 3.35 1.54
N ARG A 15 4.33 2.95 0.67
CA ARG A 15 4.06 2.51 -0.70
C ARG A 15 4.57 1.10 -0.95
N PRO A 16 4.10 0.42 -1.98
CA PRO A 16 4.68 -0.85 -2.41
C PRO A 16 6.18 -0.72 -2.66
N TRP A 17 6.92 -1.78 -2.37
CA TRP A 17 8.33 -1.91 -2.69
C TRP A 17 8.54 -1.97 -4.20
N ARG A 18 9.70 -1.49 -4.64
CA ARG A 18 10.13 -1.45 -6.05
C ARG A 18 11.54 -2.04 -6.18
N GLU A 19 11.89 -2.56 -7.33
CA GLU A 19 13.24 -3.09 -7.58
C GLU A 19 14.33 -2.04 -7.34
N ASP A 20 14.06 -0.79 -7.69
CA ASP A 20 14.96 0.35 -7.50
C ASP A 20 15.20 0.72 -6.02
N ASP A 21 14.48 0.11 -5.08
CA ASP A 21 14.68 0.31 -3.65
C ASP A 21 15.86 -0.48 -3.08
N ALA A 22 16.42 -1.44 -3.83
CA ALA A 22 17.51 -2.30 -3.35
C ALA A 22 18.74 -1.54 -2.79
N PRO A 23 19.21 -0.43 -3.39
CA PRO A 23 20.32 0.33 -2.83
C PRO A 23 19.99 0.97 -1.47
N ALA A 24 18.78 1.50 -1.30
CA ALA A 24 18.33 2.08 -0.04
C ALA A 24 18.11 1.00 1.03
N LEU A 25 17.50 -0.12 0.64
CA LEU A 25 17.34 -1.27 1.52
C LEU A 25 18.71 -1.77 2.02
N TYR A 26 19.70 -1.96 1.13
CA TYR A 26 21.04 -2.36 1.54
C TYR A 26 21.67 -1.36 2.50
N ARG A 27 21.59 -0.06 2.21
CA ARG A 27 22.16 1.01 3.06
C ARG A 27 21.70 0.91 4.50
N TYR A 28 20.43 0.62 4.74
CA TYR A 28 19.86 0.62 6.07
C TYR A 28 19.76 -0.77 6.70
N ALA A 29 19.55 -1.81 5.91
CA ALA A 29 19.49 -3.18 6.40
C ALA A 29 20.89 -3.80 6.66
N SER A 30 21.97 -3.20 6.18
CA SER A 30 23.33 -3.60 6.55
C SER A 30 23.79 -3.05 7.91
N ASP A 31 23.02 -2.13 8.54
CA ASP A 31 23.35 -1.64 9.88
C ASP A 31 23.18 -2.78 10.91
N PRO A 32 24.27 -3.13 11.67
CA PRO A 32 24.25 -4.24 12.62
C PRO A 32 23.28 -4.04 13.80
N GLU A 33 22.79 -2.82 14.03
CA GLU A 33 21.81 -2.53 15.08
C GLU A 33 20.35 -2.71 14.61
N VAL A 34 20.09 -2.80 13.31
CA VAL A 34 18.71 -2.84 12.76
C VAL A 34 18.23 -4.29 12.67
N GLY A 35 18.89 -5.12 11.86
CA GLY A 35 18.45 -6.48 11.56
C GLY A 35 18.28 -7.38 12.79
N PRO A 36 19.29 -7.48 13.69
CA PRO A 36 19.18 -8.36 14.86
C PRO A 36 18.04 -8.05 15.81
N ARG A 37 17.60 -6.78 15.88
CA ARG A 37 16.42 -6.40 16.69
C ARG A 37 15.10 -6.86 16.07
N ALA A 38 15.09 -7.13 14.77
CA ALA A 38 13.95 -7.61 14.01
C ALA A 38 14.09 -9.09 13.60
N GLY A 39 15.10 -9.81 14.15
CA GLY A 39 15.31 -11.25 14.00
C GLY A 39 15.93 -11.70 12.68
N TRP A 40 16.73 -10.82 12.03
CA TRP A 40 17.45 -11.15 10.80
C TRP A 40 18.88 -10.58 10.78
N ALA A 41 19.76 -11.23 10.03
CA ALA A 41 21.16 -10.82 9.92
C ALA A 41 21.31 -9.55 9.07
N PRO A 42 22.25 -8.64 9.39
CA PRO A 42 22.54 -7.50 8.54
C PRO A 42 22.87 -7.94 7.12
N HIS A 43 22.27 -7.29 6.12
CA HIS A 43 22.52 -7.60 4.72
C HIS A 43 24.00 -7.42 4.35
N GLN A 44 24.56 -8.39 3.66
CA GLN A 44 25.98 -8.41 3.32
C GLN A 44 26.28 -7.79 1.95
N SER A 45 25.26 -7.66 1.09
CA SER A 45 25.40 -7.10 -0.25
C SER A 45 24.11 -6.50 -0.76
N GLN A 46 24.20 -5.67 -1.81
CA GLN A 46 23.04 -5.15 -2.51
C GLN A 46 22.28 -6.25 -3.26
N ASP A 47 22.98 -7.31 -3.69
CA ASP A 47 22.33 -8.44 -4.37
C ASP A 47 21.49 -9.26 -3.39
N GLU A 48 21.95 -9.46 -2.15
CA GLU A 48 21.14 -10.03 -1.09
C GLU A 48 19.89 -9.17 -0.81
N SER A 49 20.07 -7.85 -0.72
CA SER A 49 18.93 -6.92 -0.55
C SER A 49 17.94 -7.02 -1.70
N ARG A 50 18.42 -7.18 -2.94
CA ARG A 50 17.53 -7.38 -4.10
C ARG A 50 16.76 -8.70 -4.00
N GLN A 51 17.42 -9.76 -3.53
CA GLN A 51 16.74 -11.04 -3.30
C GLN A 51 15.68 -10.94 -2.21
N VAL A 52 15.98 -10.29 -1.08
CA VAL A 52 15.01 -10.04 0.00
C VAL A 52 13.83 -9.20 -0.49
N LEU A 53 14.06 -8.22 -1.37
CA LEU A 53 12.97 -7.49 -2.02
C LEU A 53 12.00 -8.42 -2.74
N HIS A 54 12.52 -9.29 -3.61
CA HIS A 54 11.67 -10.21 -4.40
C HIS A 54 10.98 -11.26 -3.54
N ASP A 55 11.71 -11.86 -2.61
CA ASP A 55 11.24 -13.05 -1.90
C ASP A 55 10.33 -12.71 -0.70
N ILE A 56 10.48 -11.50 -0.12
CA ILE A 56 9.89 -11.15 1.18
C ILE A 56 9.10 -9.83 1.14
N LEU A 57 9.61 -8.79 0.47
CA LEU A 57 9.07 -7.45 0.63
C LEU A 57 8.10 -7.04 -0.49
N MET A 58 8.30 -7.51 -1.72
CA MET A 58 7.41 -7.22 -2.87
C MET A 58 6.19 -8.16 -2.88
N VAL A 59 5.50 -8.22 -1.76
CA VAL A 59 4.27 -9.00 -1.55
C VAL A 59 3.11 -8.08 -1.19
N PRO A 60 1.85 -8.52 -1.32
CA PRO A 60 0.69 -7.76 -0.83
C PRO A 60 0.87 -7.37 0.64
N ASP A 61 0.31 -6.23 1.02
CA ASP A 61 0.27 -5.69 2.39
C ASP A 61 1.66 -5.54 3.05
N SER A 62 2.66 -5.33 2.21
CA SER A 62 4.03 -4.96 2.60
C SER A 62 4.41 -3.62 1.97
N TRP A 63 4.81 -2.68 2.82
CA TRP A 63 5.08 -1.29 2.43
C TRP A 63 6.49 -0.87 2.77
N ALA A 64 7.12 -0.17 1.82
CA ALA A 64 8.29 0.67 2.03
C ALA A 64 7.85 1.96 2.72
N ILE A 65 8.46 2.31 3.84
CA ILE A 65 8.21 3.57 4.55
C ILE A 65 9.13 4.65 3.99
N THR A 66 8.57 5.72 3.46
CA THR A 66 9.30 6.90 2.98
C THR A 66 8.88 8.15 3.75
N LEU A 67 9.77 9.15 3.83
CA LEU A 67 9.52 10.38 4.59
C LEU A 67 9.01 11.49 3.65
N ARG A 68 7.97 12.20 4.08
CA ARG A 68 7.41 13.32 3.34
C ARG A 68 8.24 14.59 3.57
N GLY A 69 8.68 15.24 2.46
CA GLY A 69 9.15 16.61 2.46
C GLY A 69 10.36 16.92 3.34
N ARG A 70 11.23 15.94 3.64
CA ARG A 70 12.39 16.13 4.51
C ARG A 70 13.67 16.36 3.71
N GLU A 71 14.40 17.44 4.03
CA GLU A 71 15.73 17.71 3.48
C GLU A 71 16.72 16.61 3.91
N GLY A 72 17.60 16.21 2.99
CA GLY A 72 18.67 15.25 3.25
C GLY A 72 18.29 13.77 3.04
N VAL A 73 17.03 13.46 2.71
CA VAL A 73 16.58 12.15 2.23
C VAL A 73 16.24 12.32 0.74
N LEU A 74 16.69 11.38 -0.09
CA LEU A 74 16.24 11.37 -1.48
C LEU A 74 14.71 11.21 -1.49
N ALA A 75 14.05 12.01 -2.30
CA ALA A 75 12.60 11.94 -2.42
C ALA A 75 12.20 10.49 -2.72
N ASP A 76 11.26 9.96 -1.90
CA ASP A 76 10.75 8.59 -2.04
C ASP A 76 11.75 7.46 -1.67
N GLU A 77 12.87 7.75 -0.99
CA GLU A 77 13.83 6.75 -0.49
C GLU A 77 13.23 5.97 0.69
N PRO A 78 13.18 4.63 0.66
CA PRO A 78 12.74 3.82 1.79
C PRO A 78 13.68 3.92 2.98
N VAL A 79 13.13 4.24 4.14
CA VAL A 79 13.85 4.31 5.42
C VAL A 79 13.45 3.21 6.39
N GLY A 80 12.51 2.35 6.01
CA GLY A 80 12.01 1.24 6.80
C GLY A 80 10.98 0.42 6.05
N ALA A 81 10.46 -0.59 6.72
CA ALA A 81 9.38 -1.45 6.24
C ALA A 81 8.30 -1.63 7.29
N ILE A 82 7.07 -1.83 6.83
CA ILE A 82 5.97 -2.31 7.64
C ILE A 82 5.14 -3.25 6.78
N ALA A 83 4.68 -4.35 7.37
CA ALA A 83 3.83 -5.32 6.69
C ALA A 83 2.71 -5.80 7.61
N LEU A 84 1.57 -6.12 7.00
CA LEU A 84 0.46 -6.82 7.62
C LEU A 84 0.48 -8.26 7.09
N GLN A 85 0.85 -9.21 7.94
CA GLN A 85 1.11 -10.59 7.56
C GLN A 85 -0.10 -11.45 7.90
N HIS A 86 -0.62 -12.12 6.88
CA HIS A 86 -1.71 -13.08 6.97
C HIS A 86 -1.17 -14.51 6.93
N ASP A 87 -2.02 -15.47 7.16
CA ASP A 87 -1.73 -16.91 6.99
C ASP A 87 -0.50 -17.44 7.77
N LEU A 88 -0.13 -16.76 8.86
CA LEU A 88 0.91 -17.27 9.76
C LEU A 88 0.40 -18.49 10.55
N THR A 89 1.29 -19.46 10.76
CA THR A 89 0.95 -20.68 11.51
C THR A 89 0.42 -20.34 12.90
N GLY A 90 -0.80 -20.78 13.20
CA GLY A 90 -1.47 -20.51 14.47
C GLY A 90 -2.15 -19.15 14.59
N LEU A 91 -2.19 -18.37 13.51
CA LEU A 91 -2.96 -17.13 13.41
C LEU A 91 -4.36 -17.44 12.84
N PRO A 92 -5.46 -16.98 13.48
CA PRO A 92 -6.80 -17.05 12.89
C PRO A 92 -6.88 -16.30 11.56
N ALA A 93 -7.72 -16.79 10.63
CA ALA A 93 -7.84 -16.19 9.29
C ALA A 93 -8.41 -14.75 9.27
N ASP A 94 -9.04 -14.33 10.36
CA ASP A 94 -9.59 -12.98 10.55
C ASP A 94 -8.69 -12.09 11.42
N GLU A 95 -7.46 -12.54 11.69
CA GLU A 95 -6.40 -11.80 12.37
C GLU A 95 -5.18 -11.65 11.45
N ALA A 96 -4.34 -10.67 11.73
CA ALA A 96 -3.04 -10.48 11.07
C ALA A 96 -1.97 -10.06 12.08
N GLU A 97 -0.71 -10.21 11.70
CA GLU A 97 0.42 -9.73 12.50
C GLU A 97 1.15 -8.60 11.78
N ILE A 98 1.44 -7.51 12.50
CA ILE A 98 2.24 -6.39 11.99
C ILE A 98 3.70 -6.66 12.28
N GLY A 99 4.50 -6.78 11.21
CA GLY A 99 5.96 -6.77 11.26
C GLY A 99 6.52 -5.44 10.77
N TYR A 100 7.57 -4.92 11.41
CA TYR A 100 8.17 -3.64 11.00
C TYR A 100 9.63 -3.49 11.42
N TRP A 101 10.34 -2.63 10.71
CA TRP A 101 11.61 -2.07 11.12
C TRP A 101 11.79 -0.65 10.53
N ILE A 102 12.64 0.15 11.14
CA ILE A 102 13.02 1.46 10.65
C ILE A 102 14.53 1.68 10.87
N ALA A 103 15.17 2.35 9.95
CA ALA A 103 16.59 2.65 9.99
C ALA A 103 16.97 3.50 11.22
N ARG A 104 18.15 3.22 11.78
CA ARG A 104 18.65 3.80 13.02
C ARG A 104 18.62 5.34 13.09
N PRO A 105 18.93 6.10 12.02
CA PRO A 105 18.83 7.56 12.05
C PRO A 105 17.43 8.10 12.38
N TRP A 106 16.41 7.27 12.18
CA TRP A 106 15.00 7.63 12.36
C TRP A 106 14.36 7.07 13.63
N TRP A 107 15.15 6.44 14.49
CA TRP A 107 14.68 5.99 15.80
C TRP A 107 14.31 7.17 16.69
N GLY A 108 13.32 6.98 17.56
CA GLY A 108 12.88 8.01 18.52
C GLY A 108 12.07 9.16 17.94
N HIS A 109 11.85 9.24 16.64
CA HIS A 109 11.09 10.32 15.99
C HIS A 109 9.56 10.11 15.98
N GLY A 110 9.08 8.95 16.42
CA GLY A 110 7.64 8.63 16.42
C GLY A 110 7.13 8.04 15.11
N TYR A 111 7.94 7.99 14.05
CA TYR A 111 7.53 7.53 12.72
C TYR A 111 6.96 6.11 12.72
N MET A 112 7.58 5.17 13.44
CA MET A 112 7.04 3.81 13.49
C MET A 112 5.70 3.75 14.23
N THR A 113 5.51 4.55 15.27
CA THR A 113 4.20 4.67 15.96
C THR A 113 3.13 5.20 15.00
N GLU A 114 3.48 6.18 14.17
CA GLU A 114 2.62 6.77 13.16
C GLU A 114 2.26 5.74 12.07
N ALA A 115 3.26 4.99 11.58
CA ALA A 115 3.07 3.94 10.58
C ALA A 115 2.14 2.83 11.09
N VAL A 116 2.39 2.32 12.31
CA VAL A 116 1.58 1.24 12.90
C VAL A 116 0.14 1.69 13.14
N ARG A 117 -0.10 2.94 13.56
CA ARG A 117 -1.47 3.47 13.69
C ARG A 117 -2.22 3.43 12.36
N GLU A 118 -1.58 3.84 11.28
CA GLU A 118 -2.21 3.84 9.96
C GLU A 118 -2.46 2.42 9.44
N VAL A 119 -1.53 1.48 9.67
CA VAL A 119 -1.73 0.08 9.31
C VAL A 119 -2.85 -0.57 10.14
N LEU A 120 -2.97 -0.25 11.43
CA LEU A 120 -4.12 -0.69 12.26
C LEU A 120 -5.45 -0.14 11.71
N ARG A 121 -5.47 1.14 11.31
CA ARG A 121 -6.64 1.73 10.67
C ARG A 121 -7.02 0.98 9.38
N HIS A 122 -6.04 0.68 8.54
CA HIS A 122 -6.23 -0.11 7.32
C HIS A 122 -6.76 -1.51 7.64
N ALA A 123 -6.12 -2.23 8.55
CA ALA A 123 -6.51 -3.58 8.97
C ALA A 123 -7.96 -3.65 9.47
N PHE A 124 -8.38 -2.69 10.29
CA PHE A 124 -9.72 -2.71 10.87
C PHE A 124 -10.80 -2.12 9.97
N LEU A 125 -10.53 -1.06 9.19
CA LEU A 125 -11.54 -0.37 8.40
C LEU A 125 -11.62 -0.87 6.95
N VAL A 126 -10.53 -1.34 6.38
CA VAL A 126 -10.47 -1.76 4.98
C VAL A 126 -10.52 -3.27 4.87
N GLU A 127 -9.67 -3.99 5.61
CA GLU A 127 -9.61 -5.45 5.54
C GLU A 127 -10.60 -6.15 6.47
N ASN A 128 -11.26 -5.37 7.34
CA ASN A 128 -12.29 -5.87 8.24
C ASN A 128 -11.81 -6.94 9.23
N LEU A 129 -10.54 -6.90 9.65
CA LEU A 129 -9.99 -7.84 10.62
C LEU A 129 -10.62 -7.68 12.00
N VAL A 130 -10.64 -8.75 12.79
CA VAL A 130 -11.17 -8.76 14.16
C VAL A 130 -10.11 -8.42 15.19
N ALA A 131 -8.85 -8.73 14.91
CA ALA A 131 -7.71 -8.38 15.76
C ALA A 131 -6.40 -8.31 14.97
N VAL A 132 -5.44 -7.60 15.55
CA VAL A 132 -4.08 -7.48 15.04
C VAL A 132 -3.10 -7.79 16.15
N ARG A 133 -2.04 -8.53 15.82
CA ARG A 133 -0.92 -8.85 16.70
C ARG A 133 0.34 -8.12 16.23
N ALA A 134 1.29 -8.00 17.14
CA ALA A 134 2.66 -7.65 16.83
C ALA A 134 3.56 -8.27 17.89
N SER A 135 4.76 -8.70 17.49
CA SER A 135 5.71 -9.29 18.41
C SER A 135 6.98 -8.45 18.57
N TYR A 136 7.70 -8.70 19.64
CA TYR A 136 9.04 -8.16 19.87
C TYR A 136 9.86 -9.14 20.72
N PHE A 137 11.17 -9.20 20.47
CA PHE A 137 12.09 -9.97 21.31
C PHE A 137 12.39 -9.24 22.61
N GLU A 138 12.59 -10.00 23.66
CA GLU A 138 12.98 -9.46 24.97
C GLU A 138 14.19 -8.52 24.83
N GLY A 139 14.13 -7.36 25.50
CA GLY A 139 15.13 -6.29 25.38
C GLY A 139 14.92 -5.32 24.22
N ASN A 140 14.00 -5.58 23.28
CA ASN A 140 13.63 -4.61 22.24
C ASN A 140 12.59 -3.60 22.74
N GLU A 141 13.03 -2.76 23.67
CA GLU A 141 12.20 -1.70 24.29
C GLU A 141 11.60 -0.72 23.28
N GLY A 142 12.29 -0.52 22.14
CA GLY A 142 11.82 0.34 21.06
C GLY A 142 10.52 -0.18 20.47
N SER A 143 10.49 -1.46 20.08
CA SER A 143 9.31 -2.12 19.54
C SER A 143 8.19 -2.23 20.58
N ARG A 144 8.50 -2.63 21.82
CA ARG A 144 7.53 -2.66 22.91
C ARG A 144 6.79 -1.34 23.07
N ARG A 145 7.54 -0.22 23.15
CA ARG A 145 6.94 1.12 23.31
C ARG A 145 6.09 1.56 22.12
N VAL A 146 6.45 1.17 20.89
CA VAL A 146 5.62 1.43 19.71
C VAL A 146 4.27 0.73 19.87
N GLN A 147 4.29 -0.56 20.18
CA GLN A 147 3.10 -1.38 20.34
C GLN A 147 2.17 -0.87 21.46
N GLU A 148 2.74 -0.55 22.62
CA GLU A 148 1.99 0.04 23.76
C GLU A 148 1.33 1.37 23.41
N LYS A 149 2.05 2.26 22.70
CA LYS A 149 1.55 3.59 22.30
C LYS A 149 0.38 3.53 21.31
N VAL A 150 0.26 2.45 20.54
CA VAL A 150 -0.86 2.27 19.61
C VAL A 150 -1.97 1.39 20.19
N GLY A 151 -1.87 1.04 21.47
CA GLY A 151 -2.93 0.37 22.21
C GLY A 151 -2.85 -1.15 22.26
N LEU A 152 -1.82 -1.77 21.68
CA LEU A 152 -1.61 -3.22 21.82
C LEU A 152 -1.34 -3.57 23.31
N ARG A 153 -1.80 -4.74 23.73
CA ARG A 153 -1.68 -5.25 25.10
C ARG A 153 -1.01 -6.62 25.10
N PRO A 154 -0.29 -6.98 26.18
CA PRO A 154 0.31 -8.30 26.30
C PRO A 154 -0.73 -9.40 26.09
N HIS A 155 -0.41 -10.38 25.25
CA HIS A 155 -1.26 -11.51 24.95
C HIS A 155 -0.65 -12.83 25.43
N HIS A 156 0.56 -13.17 24.95
CA HIS A 156 1.35 -14.31 25.42
C HIS A 156 2.82 -14.08 25.11
N HIS A 157 3.67 -15.01 25.52
CA HIS A 157 5.08 -15.05 25.15
C HIS A 157 5.48 -16.49 24.74
N VAL A 158 6.58 -16.58 24.01
CA VAL A 158 7.21 -17.81 23.57
C VAL A 158 8.67 -17.79 24.05
N ASP A 159 9.02 -18.67 24.99
CA ASP A 159 10.34 -18.65 25.66
C ASP A 159 11.51 -19.11 24.76
N SER A 160 11.22 -19.79 23.66
CA SER A 160 12.23 -20.39 22.80
C SER A 160 11.92 -20.13 21.32
N ALA A 161 11.51 -18.91 20.99
CA ALA A 161 11.33 -18.49 19.61
C ALA A 161 12.70 -18.42 18.92
N VAL A 162 12.83 -19.05 17.75
CA VAL A 162 14.06 -19.06 16.98
C VAL A 162 13.93 -18.05 15.86
N ASP A 163 14.80 -17.05 15.81
CA ASP A 163 14.84 -16.06 14.76
C ASP A 163 15.44 -16.61 13.44
N ARG A 164 15.46 -15.80 12.40
CA ARG A 164 15.99 -16.20 11.08
C ARG A 164 17.50 -16.44 11.08
N CYS A 165 18.21 -16.03 12.14
CA CYS A 165 19.62 -16.29 12.36
C CYS A 165 19.87 -17.59 13.13
N GLY A 166 18.81 -18.29 13.57
CA GLY A 166 18.91 -19.47 14.42
C GLY A 166 19.18 -19.15 15.90
N ILE A 167 19.01 -17.90 16.32
CA ILE A 167 19.19 -17.45 17.70
C ILE A 167 17.88 -17.60 18.45
N THR A 168 17.94 -18.15 19.65
CA THR A 168 16.77 -18.33 20.50
C THR A 168 16.51 -17.10 21.35
N HIS A 169 15.28 -16.62 21.36
CA HIS A 169 14.83 -15.46 22.12
C HIS A 169 13.55 -15.78 22.91
N THR A 170 13.28 -15.00 23.95
CA THR A 170 11.91 -14.85 24.45
C THR A 170 11.20 -13.83 23.57
N GLU A 171 10.14 -14.25 22.92
CA GLU A 171 9.29 -13.40 22.07
C GLU A 171 8.01 -13.05 22.82
N HIS A 172 7.71 -11.78 22.90
CA HIS A 172 6.50 -11.25 23.51
C HIS A 172 5.51 -10.87 22.41
N VAL A 173 4.33 -11.48 22.44
CA VAL A 173 3.25 -11.18 21.51
C VAL A 173 2.25 -10.25 22.18
N GLN A 174 1.99 -9.12 21.57
CA GLN A 174 0.93 -8.19 21.93
C GLN A 174 -0.22 -8.26 20.92
N ARG A 175 -1.41 -7.91 21.35
CA ARG A 175 -2.63 -7.99 20.54
C ARG A 175 -3.55 -6.80 20.84
N ILE A 176 -4.30 -6.39 19.83
CA ILE A 176 -5.42 -5.46 19.95
C ILE A 176 -6.59 -5.97 19.12
N THR A 177 -7.78 -5.98 19.69
CA THR A 177 -9.02 -6.25 18.94
C THR A 177 -9.56 -4.97 18.33
N ARG A 178 -10.37 -5.09 17.28
CA ARG A 178 -11.11 -3.96 16.71
C ARG A 178 -11.86 -3.17 17.77
N LYS A 179 -12.57 -3.84 18.66
CA LYS A 179 -13.35 -3.21 19.72
C LYS A 179 -12.47 -2.37 20.68
N GLU A 180 -11.32 -2.90 21.07
CA GLU A 180 -10.36 -2.19 21.91
C GLU A 180 -9.77 -0.97 21.20
N TRP A 181 -9.47 -1.12 19.90
CA TRP A 181 -8.98 -0.04 19.06
C TRP A 181 -10.03 1.08 18.93
N GLU A 182 -11.29 0.75 18.64
CA GLU A 182 -12.39 1.72 18.57
C GLU A 182 -12.57 2.47 19.90
N VAL A 183 -12.46 1.78 21.04
CA VAL A 183 -12.52 2.39 22.37
C VAL A 183 -11.31 3.33 22.60
N SER A 184 -10.12 2.93 22.15
CA SER A 184 -8.91 3.77 22.30
C SER A 184 -9.01 5.07 21.50
N LEU A 185 -9.60 5.04 20.30
CA LEU A 185 -9.86 6.24 19.50
C LEU A 185 -10.85 7.18 20.17
N ALA A 186 -11.88 6.64 20.81
CA ALA A 186 -12.86 7.46 21.53
C ALA A 186 -12.29 8.12 22.79
N ALA A 187 -11.24 7.52 23.39
CA ALA A 187 -10.60 8.00 24.61
C ALA A 187 -9.51 9.05 24.36
N ASP A 188 -8.93 9.11 23.16
CA ASP A 188 -7.93 10.10 22.77
C ASP A 188 -8.52 11.11 21.76
N PRO A 189 -8.95 12.30 22.24
CA PRO A 189 -9.49 13.34 21.35
C PRO A 189 -8.50 13.82 20.29
N THR A 190 -7.20 13.61 20.52
CA THR A 190 -6.13 13.98 19.58
C THR A 190 -6.10 13.02 18.39
N ASP A 191 -6.26 11.73 18.64
CA ASP A 191 -6.31 10.70 17.58
C ASP A 191 -7.68 10.72 16.86
N ALA A 192 -8.79 10.87 17.59
CA ALA A 192 -10.12 11.06 17.00
C ALA A 192 -10.19 12.36 16.17
N GLY A 193 -9.60 13.44 16.67
CA GLY A 193 -9.46 14.70 15.95
C GLY A 193 -8.53 14.59 14.74
N THR A 194 -7.46 13.82 14.81
CA THR A 194 -6.52 13.59 13.71
C THR A 194 -7.17 12.71 12.64
N ILE A 195 -7.89 11.65 13.01
CA ILE A 195 -8.62 10.79 12.07
C ILE A 195 -9.81 11.53 11.44
N ALA A 196 -10.59 12.28 12.26
CA ALA A 196 -11.67 13.11 11.74
C ALA A 196 -11.14 14.25 10.87
N ARG A 197 -9.98 14.83 11.21
CA ARG A 197 -9.31 15.86 10.41
C ARG A 197 -8.70 15.28 9.15
N GLN A 198 -8.09 14.11 9.20
CA GLN A 198 -7.61 13.40 8.00
C GLN A 198 -8.76 12.92 7.12
N GLN A 199 -9.87 12.49 7.70
CA GLN A 199 -11.10 12.19 6.95
C GLN A 199 -11.74 13.46 6.38
N SER A 200 -11.72 14.58 7.10
CA SER A 200 -12.18 15.88 6.64
C SER A 200 -11.18 16.54 5.67
N GLU A 201 -9.89 16.37 5.88
CA GLU A 201 -8.85 16.80 4.94
C GLU A 201 -8.82 15.89 3.71
N ALA A 202 -9.02 14.58 3.85
CA ALA A 202 -9.26 13.67 2.72
C ALA A 202 -10.57 14.02 2.01
N ALA A 203 -11.65 14.32 2.72
CA ALA A 203 -12.89 14.83 2.14
C ALA A 203 -12.69 16.23 1.53
N GLY A 204 -11.93 17.12 2.16
CA GLY A 204 -11.61 18.44 1.64
C GLY A 204 -10.53 18.45 0.54
N ILE A 205 -9.68 17.41 0.47
CA ILE A 205 -8.77 17.12 -0.65
C ILE A 205 -9.57 16.52 -1.81
N ILE A 206 -10.57 15.70 -1.53
CA ILE A 206 -11.56 15.21 -2.47
C ILE A 206 -12.29 16.39 -3.15
N ASP A 207 -12.57 17.48 -2.41
CA ASP A 207 -13.14 18.70 -2.96
C ASP A 207 -12.13 19.64 -3.69
N ARG A 208 -10.83 19.44 -3.54
CA ARG A 208 -9.80 20.39 -4.01
C ARG A 208 -8.78 19.83 -5.00
N LEU A 209 -8.62 18.52 -5.09
CA LEU A 209 -7.80 17.87 -6.10
C LEU A 209 -8.69 16.92 -6.87
N PRO A 210 -8.64 16.89 -8.20
CA PRO A 210 -9.28 15.82 -8.93
C PRO A 210 -8.65 14.52 -8.41
N LEU A 211 -9.44 13.70 -7.71
CA LEU A 211 -9.09 12.33 -7.29
C LEU A 211 -8.57 11.52 -8.47
N ILE A 212 -9.00 11.91 -9.64
CA ILE A 212 -8.66 11.36 -10.93
C ILE A 212 -7.91 12.44 -11.69
N SER A 213 -6.61 12.30 -11.84
CA SER A 213 -5.77 13.23 -12.63
C SER A 213 -5.78 12.92 -14.13
N LEU A 214 -6.22 11.73 -14.51
CA LEU A 214 -6.27 11.26 -15.88
C LEU A 214 -7.24 10.08 -16.00
N VAL A 215 -8.16 10.13 -16.96
CA VAL A 215 -9.01 9.00 -17.32
C VAL A 215 -8.48 8.33 -18.58
N ARG A 216 -8.29 7.02 -18.52
CA ARG A 216 -7.85 6.20 -19.64
C ARG A 216 -8.93 5.21 -20.04
N SER A 217 -9.31 5.22 -21.31
CA SER A 217 -10.31 4.30 -21.84
C SER A 217 -10.08 4.00 -23.32
N GLY A 218 -10.63 2.88 -23.80
CA GLY A 218 -10.63 2.48 -25.20
C GLY A 218 -11.69 3.21 -26.06
N GLY A 219 -12.58 3.95 -25.43
CA GLY A 219 -13.60 4.75 -26.10
C GLY A 219 -14.71 3.95 -26.79
N GLN A 220 -14.86 2.64 -26.52
CA GLN A 220 -15.97 1.86 -27.05
C GLN A 220 -17.32 2.35 -26.50
N THR A 221 -18.41 1.86 -27.02
CA THR A 221 -19.76 2.24 -26.56
C THR A 221 -20.01 1.93 -25.09
N GLY A 222 -20.94 2.60 -24.44
CA GLY A 222 -21.32 2.37 -23.06
C GLY A 222 -20.38 2.98 -22.04
N ALA A 223 -19.93 2.20 -21.05
CA ALA A 223 -19.15 2.67 -19.90
C ALA A 223 -17.81 3.30 -20.31
N ASP A 224 -17.15 2.80 -21.32
CA ASP A 224 -15.86 3.31 -21.83
C ASP A 224 -15.99 4.75 -22.31
N ARG A 225 -17.01 5.03 -23.12
CA ARG A 225 -17.27 6.38 -23.65
C ARG A 225 -17.84 7.30 -22.58
N GLY A 226 -18.77 6.80 -21.79
CA GLY A 226 -19.33 7.57 -20.66
C GLY A 226 -18.27 8.03 -19.68
N GLY A 227 -17.22 7.24 -19.45
CA GLY A 227 -16.08 7.62 -18.64
C GLY A 227 -15.26 8.77 -19.24
N LEU A 228 -15.02 8.76 -20.56
CA LEU A 228 -14.33 9.85 -21.27
C LEU A 228 -15.16 11.13 -21.27
N ASP A 229 -16.47 11.03 -21.52
CA ASP A 229 -17.37 12.18 -21.53
C ASP A 229 -17.46 12.83 -20.14
N ALA A 230 -17.67 12.04 -19.10
CA ALA A 230 -17.70 12.53 -17.71
C ALA A 230 -16.36 13.19 -17.30
N ALA A 231 -15.24 12.64 -17.74
CA ALA A 231 -13.93 13.25 -17.48
C ALA A 231 -13.81 14.63 -18.14
N ARG A 232 -14.24 14.77 -19.39
CA ARG A 232 -14.23 16.06 -20.08
C ARG A 232 -15.15 17.09 -19.43
N GLU A 233 -16.35 16.69 -19.03
CA GLU A 233 -17.27 17.57 -18.31
C GLU A 233 -16.66 18.11 -17.00
N GLN A 234 -15.81 17.33 -16.36
CA GLN A 234 -15.11 17.70 -15.13
C GLN A 234 -13.71 18.30 -15.37
N ASN A 235 -13.33 18.57 -16.61
CA ASN A 235 -12.01 19.06 -17.00
C ASN A 235 -10.86 18.13 -16.56
N VAL A 236 -11.11 16.83 -16.47
CA VAL A 236 -10.09 15.82 -16.20
C VAL A 236 -9.47 15.40 -17.54
N PRO A 237 -8.13 15.45 -17.70
CA PRO A 237 -7.46 14.96 -18.89
C PRO A 237 -7.86 13.52 -19.25
N ILE A 238 -7.94 13.23 -20.53
CA ILE A 238 -8.27 11.89 -21.04
C ILE A 238 -7.15 11.35 -21.94
N CYS A 239 -7.03 10.04 -22.00
CA CYS A 239 -6.16 9.33 -22.94
C CYS A 239 -6.64 7.90 -23.12
N GLY A 240 -5.94 7.09 -23.91
CA GLY A 240 -6.18 5.67 -24.06
C GLY A 240 -5.80 5.15 -25.44
N TRP A 241 -5.96 3.84 -25.59
CA TRP A 241 -5.68 3.12 -26.84
C TRP A 241 -7.00 2.71 -27.50
N CYS A 242 -7.27 3.19 -28.69
CA CYS A 242 -8.42 2.79 -29.51
C CYS A 242 -7.98 1.89 -30.68
N PRO A 243 -8.92 1.22 -31.39
CA PRO A 243 -8.58 0.47 -32.59
C PRO A 243 -7.98 1.35 -33.69
N PRO A 244 -7.20 0.81 -34.63
CA PRO A 244 -6.75 1.50 -35.82
C PRO A 244 -7.94 2.15 -36.55
N GLY A 245 -7.75 3.41 -36.99
CA GLY A 245 -8.82 4.21 -37.59
C GLY A 245 -9.88 4.72 -36.61
N GLY A 246 -9.65 4.58 -35.29
CA GLY A 246 -10.61 5.01 -34.26
C GLY A 246 -11.93 4.26 -34.30
N LEU A 247 -11.94 3.02 -34.75
CA LEU A 247 -13.20 2.27 -34.99
C LEU A 247 -13.90 1.91 -33.68
N ALA A 248 -15.23 2.01 -33.68
CA ALA A 248 -16.14 1.52 -32.64
C ALA A 248 -17.39 0.93 -33.28
N GLU A 249 -18.18 0.19 -32.51
CA GLU A 249 -19.41 -0.45 -33.00
C GLU A 249 -20.37 0.54 -33.69
N ASP A 250 -20.52 1.73 -33.13
CA ASP A 250 -21.35 2.82 -33.66
C ASP A 250 -20.58 3.82 -34.54
N LEU A 251 -19.27 3.67 -34.67
CA LEU A 251 -18.39 4.50 -35.49
C LEU A 251 -17.49 3.60 -36.38
N PRO A 252 -18.09 2.94 -37.40
CA PRO A 252 -17.41 1.91 -38.19
C PRO A 252 -16.45 2.46 -39.25
N ASN A 253 -16.39 3.77 -39.43
CA ASN A 253 -15.54 4.41 -40.43
C ASN A 253 -14.55 5.39 -39.80
N PRO A 254 -13.28 5.42 -40.29
CA PRO A 254 -12.32 6.43 -39.84
C PRO A 254 -12.80 7.87 -40.11
N PRO A 255 -12.44 8.85 -39.25
CA PRO A 255 -11.57 8.73 -38.09
C PRO A 255 -12.30 8.28 -36.81
N GLY A 256 -13.59 7.95 -36.87
CA GLY A 256 -14.32 7.35 -35.78
C GLY A 256 -14.16 8.06 -34.43
N LEU A 257 -13.68 7.31 -33.43
CA LEU A 257 -13.41 7.83 -32.08
C LEU A 257 -12.41 8.99 -32.07
N LEU A 258 -11.45 9.01 -32.97
CA LEU A 258 -10.41 10.07 -33.02
C LEU A 258 -10.99 11.42 -33.44
N ALA A 259 -12.14 11.47 -34.11
CA ALA A 259 -12.87 12.71 -34.35
C ALA A 259 -13.50 13.27 -33.08
N LEU A 260 -13.94 12.38 -32.18
CA LEU A 260 -14.57 12.74 -30.91
C LEU A 260 -13.54 12.95 -29.81
N TYR A 261 -12.50 12.11 -29.75
CA TYR A 261 -11.48 12.07 -28.72
C TYR A 261 -10.08 12.04 -29.35
N PRO A 262 -9.56 13.19 -29.83
CA PRO A 262 -8.25 13.27 -30.49
C PRO A 262 -7.10 12.96 -29.53
N GLU A 263 -7.34 12.87 -28.24
CA GLU A 263 -6.38 12.48 -27.21
C GLU A 263 -6.11 10.97 -27.16
N LEU A 264 -6.96 10.17 -27.81
CA LEU A 264 -6.76 8.72 -27.90
C LEU A 264 -5.64 8.40 -28.92
N ARG A 265 -4.98 7.27 -28.73
CA ARG A 265 -3.96 6.74 -29.63
C ARG A 265 -4.44 5.47 -30.31
N GLU A 266 -4.06 5.30 -31.56
CA GLU A 266 -4.35 4.06 -32.27
C GLU A 266 -3.45 2.94 -31.77
N GLY A 267 -4.04 1.79 -31.45
CA GLY A 267 -3.32 0.56 -31.22
C GLY A 267 -2.83 -0.07 -32.53
N PRO A 268 -1.82 -0.96 -32.51
CA PRO A 268 -1.27 -1.59 -33.71
C PRO A 268 -2.19 -2.67 -34.31
N SER A 269 -3.16 -3.13 -33.54
CA SER A 269 -4.08 -4.20 -33.98
C SER A 269 -5.53 -3.88 -33.65
N GLN A 270 -6.45 -4.57 -34.33
CA GLN A 270 -7.88 -4.51 -34.00
C GLN A 270 -8.23 -5.37 -32.77
N GLY A 271 -7.26 -6.09 -32.20
CA GLY A 271 -7.44 -7.02 -31.11
C GLY A 271 -7.92 -6.33 -29.82
N TYR A 272 -9.10 -6.73 -29.33
CA TYR A 272 -9.70 -6.20 -28.10
C TYR A 272 -8.81 -6.44 -26.86
N VAL A 273 -8.29 -7.65 -26.71
CA VAL A 273 -7.52 -8.08 -25.55
C VAL A 273 -6.23 -7.27 -25.37
N GLU A 274 -5.46 -7.08 -26.45
CA GLU A 274 -4.19 -6.35 -26.42
C GLU A 274 -4.40 -4.89 -25.98
N ARG A 275 -5.37 -4.22 -26.56
CA ARG A 275 -5.71 -2.84 -26.27
C ARG A 275 -6.24 -2.67 -24.84
N THR A 276 -7.12 -3.55 -24.37
CA THR A 276 -7.62 -3.55 -23.01
C THR A 276 -6.47 -3.78 -22.03
N THR A 277 -5.57 -4.72 -22.33
CA THR A 277 -4.36 -4.95 -21.53
C THR A 277 -3.51 -3.70 -21.41
N TRP A 278 -3.31 -2.93 -22.47
CA TRP A 278 -2.53 -1.70 -22.42
C TRP A 278 -3.22 -0.59 -21.63
N ASN A 279 -4.53 -0.43 -21.81
CA ASN A 279 -5.29 0.55 -21.03
C ASN A 279 -5.24 0.23 -19.53
N VAL A 280 -5.31 -1.04 -19.16
CA VAL A 280 -5.20 -1.50 -17.76
C VAL A 280 -3.76 -1.35 -17.25
N ARG A 281 -2.76 -1.85 -17.98
CA ARG A 281 -1.33 -1.80 -17.59
C ARG A 281 -0.87 -0.37 -17.31
N ASP A 282 -1.29 0.59 -18.14
CA ASP A 282 -0.86 1.97 -18.08
C ASP A 282 -1.73 2.84 -17.14
N SER A 283 -2.61 2.21 -16.34
CA SER A 283 -3.52 2.86 -15.38
C SER A 283 -3.15 2.52 -13.93
N HIS A 284 -3.35 3.46 -13.02
CA HIS A 284 -3.16 3.22 -11.58
C HIS A 284 -4.35 2.47 -10.94
N ALA A 285 -5.53 2.57 -11.54
CA ALA A 285 -6.72 1.85 -11.14
C ALA A 285 -7.61 1.59 -12.35
N THR A 286 -8.41 0.52 -12.32
CA THR A 286 -9.36 0.17 -13.37
C THR A 286 -10.75 0.00 -12.79
N LEU A 287 -11.72 0.77 -13.30
CA LEU A 287 -13.14 0.60 -12.98
C LEU A 287 -13.78 -0.30 -14.05
N ILE A 288 -14.39 -1.40 -13.62
CA ILE A 288 -15.16 -2.28 -14.47
C ILE A 288 -16.64 -2.08 -14.13
N VAL A 289 -17.44 -1.66 -15.11
CA VAL A 289 -18.87 -1.50 -14.97
C VAL A 289 -19.57 -2.60 -15.75
N SER A 290 -20.32 -3.46 -15.05
CA SER A 290 -21.09 -4.55 -15.65
C SER A 290 -22.52 -4.55 -15.10
N PRO A 291 -23.54 -4.47 -15.96
CA PRO A 291 -24.94 -4.47 -15.51
C PRO A 291 -25.42 -5.82 -14.97
N GLY A 292 -24.68 -6.92 -15.19
CA GLY A 292 -25.06 -8.29 -14.81
C GLY A 292 -24.20 -8.95 -13.73
N GLY A 293 -23.26 -8.22 -13.10
CA GLY A 293 -22.24 -8.81 -12.23
C GLY A 293 -21.10 -9.47 -13.04
N LEU A 294 -19.95 -9.66 -12.37
CA LEU A 294 -18.80 -10.35 -12.96
C LEU A 294 -18.97 -11.86 -12.73
N GLU A 295 -19.37 -12.61 -13.76
CA GLU A 295 -19.21 -14.06 -13.70
C GLU A 295 -17.72 -14.39 -13.94
N PRO A 296 -17.11 -15.29 -13.13
CA PRO A 296 -15.75 -15.74 -13.40
C PRO A 296 -15.73 -16.49 -14.74
N GLN A 297 -15.04 -15.95 -15.72
CA GLN A 297 -14.76 -16.69 -16.95
C GLN A 297 -13.85 -17.86 -16.61
N ARG A 298 -14.29 -19.09 -16.95
CA ARG A 298 -13.55 -20.34 -16.80
C ARG A 298 -12.36 -20.39 -17.76
#